data_d3b5e9c724eea916ed7274c3f5e9697f
#
_entry.id   d3b5e9c724eea916ed7274c3f5e9697f
#
_cell.length_a   1.000
_cell.length_b   1.000
_cell.length_c   1.000
_cell.angle_alpha   90.00
_cell.angle_beta   90.00
_cell.angle_gamma   90.00
#
_symmetry.space_group_name_H-M   'P 1'
#
loop_
_entity.id
_entity.type
_entity.pdbx_description
1 polymer ?
#
loop_
_entity_poly.entity_id
_entity_poly.type
_entity_poly.pdbx_seq_one_letter_code
_entity_poly.pdbx_strand_id
1 'polypeptide(L)'
;MSSWDDAILVGVVARTHGNRGEVVINAETDFPEERFCEGAQLMTRRKDGSAATLEVATMRMHQGRPVILFKGIGSMNDAELLAGMELRVADDERDIDRLEDGEYYHRDLIGCAVVTENGESIGEVTAIEGDRSATRLVVRSRRNEVLIPLADEICTVDIAAKRITVRPPEGLLELNGEWR
;
A
#
# COMPACT_ATOMS: atom_id res chain seq x y z
N MET A 1 -12.94 14.77 11.95
CA MET A 1 -11.50 15.12 11.85
C MET A 1 -10.74 13.88 12.27
N SER A 2 -10.06 13.23 11.35
CA SER A 2 -9.25 12.04 11.68
C SER A 2 -8.15 12.44 12.64
N SER A 3 -8.04 11.69 13.74
CA SER A 3 -6.95 11.87 14.71
C SER A 3 -5.63 11.45 14.07
N TRP A 4 -4.51 12.00 14.55
CA TRP A 4 -3.17 11.54 14.12
C TRP A 4 -2.98 10.04 14.33
N ASP A 5 -3.56 9.51 15.39
CA ASP A 5 -3.39 8.10 15.78
C ASP A 5 -4.21 7.15 14.89
N ASP A 6 -5.26 7.67 14.24
CA ASP A 6 -6.08 6.94 13.27
C ASP A 6 -5.56 7.11 11.83
N ALA A 7 -4.61 8.02 11.59
CA ALA A 7 -4.08 8.29 10.27
C ALA A 7 -3.07 7.23 9.81
N ILE A 8 -3.18 6.84 8.54
CA ILE A 8 -2.33 5.81 7.92
C ILE A 8 -0.97 6.40 7.56
N LEU A 9 0.12 5.75 8.00
CA LEU A 9 1.47 6.07 7.58
C LEU A 9 1.64 5.69 6.10
N VAL A 10 2.01 6.67 5.26
CA VAL A 10 2.26 6.46 3.83
C VAL A 10 3.71 6.68 3.44
N GLY A 11 4.53 7.24 4.33
CA GLY A 11 5.95 7.38 4.11
C GLY A 11 6.67 8.20 5.15
N VAL A 12 7.99 8.27 5.01
CA VAL A 12 8.88 9.06 5.87
C VAL A 12 9.81 9.88 4.98
N VAL A 13 9.99 11.16 5.31
CA VAL A 13 10.96 12.02 4.63
C VAL A 13 12.37 11.55 4.92
N ALA A 14 13.07 10.99 3.94
CA ALA A 14 14.38 10.39 4.12
C ALA A 14 15.50 11.44 4.16
N ARG A 15 15.53 12.32 3.18
CA ARG A 15 16.56 13.36 3.01
C ARG A 15 16.14 14.41 2.00
N THR A 16 16.83 15.53 1.97
CA THR A 16 16.71 16.54 0.90
C THR A 16 17.23 16.01 -0.44
N HIS A 17 16.73 16.58 -1.54
CA HIS A 17 17.17 16.31 -2.90
C HIS A 17 17.38 17.62 -3.66
N GLY A 18 18.61 17.86 -4.09
CA GLY A 18 18.95 19.10 -4.77
C GLY A 18 18.84 20.34 -3.87
N ASN A 19 18.74 21.52 -4.49
CA ASN A 19 18.75 22.82 -3.79
C ASN A 19 17.40 23.57 -3.84
N ARG A 20 16.37 22.96 -4.45
CA ARG A 20 15.06 23.58 -4.70
C ARG A 20 14.01 23.23 -3.66
N GLY A 21 14.40 22.58 -2.57
CA GLY A 21 13.45 22.17 -1.53
C GLY A 21 12.79 20.80 -1.75
N GLU A 22 13.21 20.04 -2.76
CA GLU A 22 12.74 18.68 -2.97
C GLU A 22 13.24 17.74 -1.87
N VAL A 23 12.44 16.74 -1.53
CA VAL A 23 12.78 15.68 -0.57
C VAL A 23 12.56 14.30 -1.19
N VAL A 24 13.39 13.34 -0.79
CA VAL A 24 13.20 11.90 -1.11
C VAL A 24 12.38 11.27 -0.02
N ILE A 25 11.38 10.49 -0.40
CA ILE A 25 10.52 9.77 0.54
C ILE A 25 10.87 8.28 0.56
N ASN A 26 10.92 7.70 1.76
CA ASN A 26 10.77 6.28 1.97
C ASN A 26 9.28 6.00 1.98
N ALA A 27 8.74 5.45 0.89
CA ALA A 27 7.33 5.15 0.79
C ALA A 27 7.00 3.92 1.66
N GLU A 28 5.91 4.04 2.41
CA GLU A 28 5.28 2.98 3.24
C GLU A 28 3.87 2.72 2.69
N THR A 29 3.74 2.75 1.36
CA THR A 29 2.49 2.54 0.63
C THR A 29 2.75 1.78 -0.66
N ASP A 30 1.78 0.96 -1.06
CA ASP A 30 1.81 0.22 -2.32
C ASP A 30 1.50 1.11 -3.53
N PHE A 31 0.89 2.29 -3.30
CA PHE A 31 0.44 3.24 -4.33
C PHE A 31 1.08 4.64 -4.14
N PRO A 32 2.42 4.77 -4.25
CA PRO A 32 3.07 6.05 -3.98
C PRO A 32 2.68 7.16 -4.96
N GLU A 33 2.42 6.83 -6.22
CA GLU A 33 2.03 7.80 -7.24
C GLU A 33 0.66 8.42 -6.97
N GLU A 34 -0.24 7.68 -6.37
CA GLU A 34 -1.57 8.15 -5.98
C GLU A 34 -1.53 8.92 -4.67
N ARG A 35 -0.81 8.39 -3.67
CA ARG A 35 -0.70 9.00 -2.33
C ARG A 35 0.04 10.34 -2.36
N PHE A 36 1.03 10.48 -3.24
CA PHE A 36 1.86 11.66 -3.34
C PHE A 36 1.57 12.48 -4.60
N CYS A 37 0.37 12.34 -5.20
CA CYS A 37 -0.03 13.13 -6.36
C CYS A 37 -0.06 14.63 -6.04
N GLU A 38 0.04 15.48 -7.08
CA GLU A 38 -0.05 16.93 -6.95
C GLU A 38 -1.37 17.33 -6.29
N GLY A 39 -1.30 18.21 -5.29
CA GLY A 39 -2.45 18.64 -4.48
C GLY A 39 -2.78 17.73 -3.30
N ALA A 40 -2.13 16.57 -3.14
CA ALA A 40 -2.36 15.70 -1.99
C ALA A 40 -1.99 16.40 -0.68
N GLN A 41 -2.85 16.23 0.33
CA GLN A 41 -2.68 16.79 1.67
C GLN A 41 -2.16 15.69 2.60
N LEU A 42 -0.93 15.85 3.11
CA LEU A 42 -0.29 14.89 3.99
C LEU A 42 -0.18 15.44 5.41
N MET A 43 -0.71 14.71 6.36
CA MET A 43 -0.56 15.03 7.79
C MET A 43 0.86 14.71 8.23
N THR A 44 1.43 15.59 9.03
CA THR A 44 2.76 15.39 9.65
C THR A 44 2.80 15.98 11.05
N ARG A 45 3.84 15.62 11.82
CA ARG A 45 4.16 16.29 13.09
C ARG A 45 5.54 16.90 12.98
N ARG A 46 5.65 18.16 13.42
CA ARG A 46 6.93 18.85 13.56
C ARG A 46 7.72 18.27 14.72
N LYS A 47 9.00 18.60 14.80
CA LYS A 47 9.91 18.16 15.88
C LYS A 47 9.45 18.62 17.28
N ASP A 48 8.67 19.68 17.37
CA ASP A 48 8.06 20.17 18.60
C ASP A 48 6.75 19.43 18.98
N GLY A 49 6.36 18.42 18.17
CA GLY A 49 5.14 17.65 18.35
C GLY A 49 3.88 18.29 17.77
N SER A 50 3.94 19.52 17.25
CA SER A 50 2.79 20.20 16.67
C SER A 50 2.36 19.52 15.36
N ALA A 51 1.04 19.37 15.18
CA ALA A 51 0.47 18.88 13.93
C ALA A 51 0.65 19.93 12.81
N ALA A 52 0.93 19.44 11.62
CA ALA A 52 1.00 20.23 10.41
C ALA A 52 0.45 19.44 9.22
N THR A 53 0.07 20.14 8.16
CA THR A 53 -0.30 19.54 6.89
C THR A 53 0.64 20.07 5.82
N LEU A 54 1.16 19.16 5.00
CA LEU A 54 1.99 19.46 3.84
C LEU A 54 1.18 19.17 2.57
N GLU A 55 1.17 20.11 1.63
CA GLU A 55 0.52 19.93 0.34
C GLU A 55 1.60 19.64 -0.72
N VAL A 56 1.40 18.59 -1.49
CA VAL A 56 2.29 18.22 -2.60
C VAL A 56 2.17 19.24 -3.73
N ALA A 57 3.26 19.90 -4.09
CA ALA A 57 3.33 20.79 -5.26
C ALA A 57 3.69 20.02 -6.52
N THR A 58 4.69 19.14 -6.45
CA THR A 58 5.07 18.25 -7.54
C THR A 58 5.59 16.92 -6.98
N MET A 59 5.42 15.85 -7.74
CA MET A 59 5.98 14.54 -7.45
C MET A 59 6.57 13.92 -8.71
N ARG A 60 7.66 13.21 -8.57
CA ARG A 60 8.26 12.38 -9.61
C ARG A 60 8.97 11.19 -9.01
N MET A 61 9.04 10.09 -9.74
CA MET A 61 9.84 8.95 -9.34
C MET A 61 11.31 9.14 -9.75
N HIS A 62 12.23 8.83 -8.85
CA HIS A 62 13.67 8.85 -9.10
C HIS A 62 14.32 7.63 -8.45
N GLN A 63 14.90 6.75 -9.26
CA GLN A 63 15.51 5.48 -8.78
C GLN A 63 14.57 4.65 -7.89
N GLY A 64 13.30 4.52 -8.30
CA GLY A 64 12.29 3.77 -7.57
C GLY A 64 11.76 4.44 -6.29
N ARG A 65 12.10 5.71 -6.03
CA ARG A 65 11.66 6.43 -4.83
C ARG A 65 10.97 7.75 -5.21
N PRO A 66 9.88 8.11 -4.51
CA PRO A 66 9.24 9.40 -4.71
C PRO A 66 10.18 10.55 -4.32
N VAL A 67 10.27 11.54 -5.18
CA VAL A 67 10.89 12.84 -4.93
C VAL A 67 9.78 13.88 -4.99
N ILE A 68 9.56 14.59 -3.89
CA ILE A 68 8.43 15.48 -3.68
C ILE A 68 8.92 16.89 -3.38
N LEU A 69 8.26 17.87 -4.00
CA LEU A 69 8.30 19.27 -3.59
C LEU A 69 7.00 19.59 -2.88
N PHE A 70 7.06 20.12 -1.67
CA PHE A 70 5.89 20.59 -0.94
C PHE A 70 5.66 22.08 -1.16
N LYS A 71 4.40 22.53 -1.19
CA LYS A 71 4.07 23.95 -1.27
C LYS A 71 4.65 24.70 -0.06
N GLY A 72 5.26 25.86 -0.35
CA GLY A 72 5.88 26.68 0.68
C GLY A 72 7.30 26.23 1.09
N ILE A 73 7.81 25.13 0.55
CA ILE A 73 9.19 24.67 0.75
C ILE A 73 9.99 25.00 -0.49
N GLY A 74 10.75 26.09 -0.45
CA GLY A 74 11.45 26.62 -1.64
C GLY A 74 12.98 26.53 -1.57
N SER A 75 13.54 26.05 -0.47
CA SER A 75 14.99 25.95 -0.29
C SER A 75 15.40 24.63 0.37
N MET A 76 16.69 24.29 0.22
CA MET A 76 17.25 23.11 0.87
C MET A 76 17.15 23.22 2.41
N ASN A 77 17.33 24.41 2.98
CA ASN A 77 17.26 24.63 4.42
C ASN A 77 15.84 24.36 4.96
N ASP A 78 14.78 24.75 4.21
CA ASP A 78 13.40 24.46 4.58
C ASP A 78 13.13 22.96 4.49
N ALA A 79 13.64 22.31 3.45
CA ALA A 79 13.50 20.86 3.26
C ALA A 79 14.23 20.02 4.32
N GLU A 80 15.35 20.49 4.83
CA GLU A 80 16.09 19.84 5.93
C GLU A 80 15.28 19.75 7.23
N LEU A 81 14.38 20.70 7.45
CA LEU A 81 13.49 20.69 8.61
C LEU A 81 12.48 19.53 8.55
N LEU A 82 12.19 19.04 7.34
CA LEU A 82 11.25 17.94 7.13
C LEU A 82 11.91 16.56 7.31
N ALA A 83 13.23 16.46 7.31
CA ALA A 83 13.93 15.18 7.38
C ALA A 83 13.54 14.39 8.64
N GLY A 84 13.17 13.13 8.45
CA GLY A 84 12.69 12.20 9.47
C GLY A 84 11.22 12.36 9.86
N MET A 85 10.47 13.30 9.25
CA MET A 85 9.04 13.43 9.52
C MET A 85 8.25 12.32 8.86
N GLU A 86 7.28 11.78 9.60
CA GLU A 86 6.27 10.87 9.09
C GLU A 86 5.24 11.64 8.26
N LEU A 87 4.83 11.03 7.16
CA LEU A 87 3.74 11.50 6.30
C LEU A 87 2.58 10.53 6.44
N ARG A 88 1.43 11.04 6.83
CA ARG A 88 0.22 10.26 7.05
C ARG A 88 -0.95 10.85 6.28
N VAL A 89 -1.91 10.00 5.92
CA VAL A 89 -3.21 10.39 5.34
C VAL A 89 -4.32 9.99 6.28
N ALA A 90 -5.43 10.72 6.23
CA ALA A 90 -6.62 10.31 6.97
C ALA A 90 -7.04 8.91 6.49
N ASP A 91 -7.44 8.06 7.44
CA ASP A 91 -8.11 6.81 7.10
C ASP A 91 -9.53 7.18 6.64
N ASP A 92 -9.65 7.50 5.37
CA ASP A 92 -10.93 7.88 4.77
C ASP A 92 -11.41 6.68 3.94
N GLU A 93 -12.62 6.20 4.24
CA GLU A 93 -13.28 5.11 3.49
C GLU A 93 -13.35 5.41 1.98
N ARG A 94 -13.21 6.69 1.58
CA ARG A 94 -13.14 7.12 0.18
C ARG A 94 -11.89 6.64 -0.58
N ASP A 95 -10.87 6.14 0.10
CA ASP A 95 -9.73 5.50 -0.57
C ASP A 95 -10.10 4.15 -1.19
N ILE A 96 -11.15 3.51 -0.70
CA ILE A 96 -11.70 2.28 -1.30
C ILE A 96 -12.34 2.58 -2.67
N ASP A 97 -12.94 3.79 -2.82
CA ASP A 97 -13.58 4.22 -4.08
C ASP A 97 -12.58 4.64 -5.18
N ARG A 98 -11.28 4.68 -4.87
CA ARG A 98 -10.22 5.04 -5.84
C ARG A 98 -9.48 3.84 -6.43
N LEU A 99 -9.70 2.66 -5.88
CA LEU A 99 -9.20 1.45 -6.48
C LEU A 99 -10.04 1.14 -7.73
N GLU A 100 -9.40 0.83 -8.84
CA GLU A 100 -10.08 0.27 -10.00
C GLU A 100 -10.68 -1.09 -9.64
N ASP A 101 -11.71 -1.51 -10.38
CA ASP A 101 -12.29 -2.85 -10.19
C ASP A 101 -11.18 -3.92 -10.30
N GLY A 102 -11.02 -4.73 -9.26
CA GLY A 102 -9.96 -5.74 -9.16
C GLY A 102 -8.66 -5.28 -8.48
N GLU A 103 -8.52 -4.02 -8.10
CA GLU A 103 -7.41 -3.54 -7.26
C GLU A 103 -7.78 -3.62 -5.78
N TYR A 104 -6.83 -4.05 -4.95
CA TYR A 104 -7.01 -4.19 -3.50
C TYR A 104 -5.76 -3.70 -2.76
N TYR A 105 -5.94 -3.11 -1.60
CA TYR A 105 -4.81 -2.85 -0.71
C TYR A 105 -4.27 -4.15 -0.13
N HIS A 106 -2.96 -4.34 -0.13
CA HIS A 106 -2.31 -5.55 0.40
C HIS A 106 -2.71 -5.81 1.86
N ARG A 107 -2.83 -4.76 2.67
CA ARG A 107 -3.26 -4.86 4.08
C ARG A 107 -4.66 -5.47 4.25
N ASP A 108 -5.56 -5.23 3.29
CA ASP A 108 -6.94 -5.71 3.36
C ASP A 108 -7.07 -7.18 2.95
N LEU A 109 -6.15 -7.64 2.11
CA LEU A 109 -6.05 -9.03 1.67
C LEU A 109 -5.40 -9.94 2.72
N ILE A 110 -4.44 -9.41 3.51
CA ILE A 110 -3.77 -10.17 4.58
C ILE A 110 -4.81 -10.55 5.65
N GLY A 111 -4.79 -11.83 6.05
CA GLY A 111 -5.75 -12.40 7.00
C GLY A 111 -7.09 -12.79 6.37
N CYS A 112 -7.28 -12.65 5.04
CA CYS A 112 -8.45 -13.19 4.37
C CYS A 112 -8.39 -14.72 4.28
N ALA A 113 -9.52 -15.37 4.57
CA ALA A 113 -9.69 -16.80 4.35
C ALA A 113 -9.81 -17.09 2.84
N VAL A 114 -9.06 -18.06 2.35
CA VAL A 114 -9.09 -18.49 0.96
C VAL A 114 -9.81 -19.80 0.82
N VAL A 115 -10.85 -19.83 -0.02
CA VAL A 115 -11.68 -21.01 -0.26
C VAL A 115 -11.84 -21.28 -1.76
N THR A 116 -12.07 -22.52 -2.14
CA THR A 116 -12.48 -22.85 -3.52
C THR A 116 -13.95 -22.49 -3.74
N GLU A 117 -14.43 -22.46 -5.00
CA GLU A 117 -15.85 -22.32 -5.31
C GLU A 117 -16.74 -23.37 -4.69
N ASN A 118 -16.21 -24.56 -4.45
CA ASN A 118 -16.93 -25.64 -3.80
C ASN A 118 -16.97 -25.48 -2.25
N GLY A 119 -16.38 -24.39 -1.71
CA GLY A 119 -16.33 -24.10 -0.28
C GLY A 119 -15.23 -24.86 0.49
N GLU A 120 -14.31 -25.53 -0.21
CA GLU A 120 -13.15 -26.17 0.45
C GLU A 120 -12.16 -25.08 0.91
N SER A 121 -11.73 -25.14 2.17
CA SER A 121 -10.75 -24.20 2.71
C SER A 121 -9.34 -24.55 2.22
N ILE A 122 -8.67 -23.58 1.61
CA ILE A 122 -7.26 -23.68 1.22
C ILE A 122 -6.36 -23.19 2.35
N GLY A 123 -6.67 -22.02 2.93
CA GLY A 123 -5.88 -21.43 4.01
C GLY A 123 -6.20 -19.96 4.24
N GLU A 124 -5.20 -19.22 4.70
CA GLU A 124 -5.27 -17.80 5.00
C GLU A 124 -4.12 -17.05 4.30
N VAL A 125 -4.40 -15.85 3.79
CA VAL A 125 -3.37 -14.99 3.18
C VAL A 125 -2.44 -14.47 4.26
N THR A 126 -1.15 -14.78 4.16
CA THR A 126 -0.11 -14.36 5.11
C THR A 126 0.82 -13.29 4.56
N ALA A 127 0.98 -13.24 3.24
CA ALA A 127 1.79 -12.24 2.56
C ALA A 127 1.31 -12.06 1.12
N ILE A 128 1.82 -11.03 0.46
CA ILE A 128 1.59 -10.74 -0.94
C ILE A 128 2.94 -10.54 -1.60
N GLU A 129 3.14 -11.16 -2.74
CA GLU A 129 4.38 -11.09 -3.52
C GLU A 129 4.10 -10.59 -4.94
N GLY A 130 5.09 -9.89 -5.50
CA GLY A 130 5.05 -9.37 -6.86
C GLY A 130 4.82 -7.88 -6.93
N ASP A 131 4.60 -7.40 -8.14
CA ASP A 131 4.25 -6.02 -8.46
C ASP A 131 2.84 -5.94 -9.07
N ARG A 132 2.38 -4.74 -9.42
CA ARG A 132 1.06 -4.50 -10.03
C ARG A 132 0.73 -5.42 -11.21
N SER A 133 1.73 -5.88 -11.95
CA SER A 133 1.54 -6.71 -13.15
C SER A 133 1.48 -8.21 -12.88
N ALA A 134 1.94 -8.66 -11.70
CA ALA A 134 2.07 -10.07 -11.37
C ALA A 134 1.94 -10.34 -9.86
N THR A 135 0.93 -9.76 -9.23
CA THR A 135 0.65 -9.94 -7.80
C THR A 135 0.21 -11.38 -7.50
N ARG A 136 0.76 -11.97 -6.43
CA ARG A 136 0.42 -13.31 -5.94
C ARG A 136 0.11 -13.28 -4.45
N LEU A 137 -0.92 -14.00 -4.04
CA LEU A 137 -1.25 -14.26 -2.66
C LEU A 137 -0.38 -15.40 -2.14
N VAL A 138 0.29 -15.20 -1.01
CA VAL A 138 0.95 -16.28 -0.25
C VAL A 138 -0.08 -16.79 0.74
N VAL A 139 -0.61 -17.97 0.49
CA VAL A 139 -1.68 -18.58 1.30
C VAL A 139 -1.12 -19.69 2.16
N ARG A 140 -1.17 -19.53 3.46
CA ARG A 140 -0.76 -20.59 4.40
C ARG A 140 -1.86 -21.63 4.53
N SER A 141 -1.58 -22.80 3.97
CA SER A 141 -2.37 -24.01 4.15
C SER A 141 -1.93 -24.75 5.43
N ARG A 142 -2.59 -25.84 5.75
CA ARG A 142 -2.25 -26.70 6.93
C ARG A 142 -0.84 -27.28 6.86
N ARG A 143 -0.30 -27.51 5.69
CA ARG A 143 0.99 -28.21 5.46
C ARG A 143 2.02 -27.35 4.77
N ASN A 144 1.59 -26.49 3.85
CA ASN A 144 2.50 -25.75 2.94
C ASN A 144 2.01 -24.32 2.71
N GLU A 145 2.84 -23.51 2.10
CA GLU A 145 2.42 -22.24 1.51
C GLU A 145 2.05 -22.46 0.04
N VAL A 146 0.94 -21.88 -0.38
CA VAL A 146 0.41 -21.96 -1.74
C VAL A 146 0.44 -20.56 -2.33
N LEU A 147 1.02 -20.43 -3.52
CA LEU A 147 1.06 -19.18 -4.28
C LEU A 147 -0.11 -19.14 -5.26
N ILE A 148 -1.00 -18.16 -5.11
CA ILE A 148 -2.18 -18.00 -5.97
C ILE A 148 -2.09 -16.65 -6.67
N PRO A 149 -2.10 -16.59 -8.01
CA PRO A 149 -2.15 -15.33 -8.74
C PRO A 149 -3.42 -14.55 -8.37
N LEU A 150 -3.27 -13.27 -8.04
CA LEU A 150 -4.39 -12.36 -7.82
C LEU A 150 -4.83 -11.81 -9.18
N ALA A 151 -5.75 -12.49 -9.81
CA ALA A 151 -6.35 -12.12 -11.10
C ALA A 151 -7.85 -12.33 -11.05
N ASP A 152 -8.62 -11.45 -11.67
CA ASP A 152 -10.10 -11.49 -11.66
C ASP A 152 -10.68 -12.79 -12.22
N GLU A 153 -9.95 -13.42 -13.14
CA GLU A 153 -10.32 -14.72 -13.71
C GLU A 153 -10.17 -15.88 -12.73
N ILE A 154 -9.33 -15.68 -11.70
CA ILE A 154 -8.96 -16.72 -10.71
C ILE A 154 -9.56 -16.42 -9.34
N CYS A 155 -9.61 -15.14 -8.93
CA CYS A 155 -9.98 -14.72 -7.60
C CYS A 155 -11.22 -13.83 -7.59
N THR A 156 -12.15 -14.12 -6.69
CA THR A 156 -13.22 -13.18 -6.31
C THR A 156 -12.98 -12.78 -4.87
N VAL A 157 -12.75 -11.49 -4.64
CA VAL A 157 -12.40 -10.94 -3.33
C VAL A 157 -13.60 -10.29 -2.67
N ASP A 158 -13.90 -10.67 -1.43
CA ASP A 158 -14.88 -10.03 -0.55
C ASP A 158 -14.16 -9.55 0.71
N ILE A 159 -13.74 -8.28 0.68
CA ILE A 159 -13.03 -7.65 1.80
C ILE A 159 -13.91 -7.57 3.05
N ALA A 160 -15.21 -7.28 2.89
CA ALA A 160 -16.13 -7.14 4.01
C ALA A 160 -16.32 -8.47 4.77
N ALA A 161 -16.37 -9.59 4.02
CA ALA A 161 -16.43 -10.93 4.59
C ALA A 161 -15.05 -11.50 4.96
N LYS A 162 -13.94 -10.79 4.68
CA LYS A 162 -12.57 -11.30 4.82
C LYS A 162 -12.38 -12.65 4.13
N ARG A 163 -12.87 -12.77 2.90
CA ARG A 163 -12.88 -14.01 2.12
C ARG A 163 -12.45 -13.79 0.69
N ILE A 164 -11.63 -14.71 0.21
CA ILE A 164 -11.23 -14.79 -1.20
C ILE A 164 -11.68 -16.15 -1.72
N THR A 165 -12.53 -16.14 -2.75
CA THR A 165 -12.95 -17.35 -3.44
C THR A 165 -12.11 -17.54 -4.68
N VAL A 166 -11.52 -18.73 -4.87
CA VAL A 166 -10.61 -19.00 -5.98
C VAL A 166 -11.13 -20.08 -6.91
N ARG A 167 -10.87 -19.89 -8.22
CA ARG A 167 -11.07 -20.84 -9.32
C ARG A 167 -9.73 -21.25 -9.91
N PRO A 168 -8.95 -22.05 -9.19
CA PRO A 168 -7.64 -22.41 -9.67
C PRO A 168 -7.76 -23.26 -10.95
N PRO A 169 -7.01 -22.98 -12.03
CA PRO A 169 -6.91 -23.90 -13.15
C PRO A 169 -6.33 -25.24 -12.67
N GLU A 170 -6.66 -26.32 -13.38
CA GLU A 170 -6.16 -27.67 -13.07
C GLU A 170 -4.64 -27.67 -12.91
N GLY A 171 -4.14 -28.21 -11.81
CA GLY A 171 -2.72 -28.32 -11.48
C GLY A 171 -2.14 -27.13 -10.71
N LEU A 172 -2.81 -26.00 -10.58
CA LEU A 172 -2.22 -24.83 -9.87
C LEU A 172 -1.99 -25.13 -8.38
N LEU A 173 -2.93 -25.79 -7.73
CA LEU A 173 -2.81 -26.11 -6.31
C LEU A 173 -1.84 -27.26 -6.08
N GLU A 174 -1.80 -28.22 -6.99
CA GLU A 174 -0.89 -29.38 -6.95
C GLU A 174 0.58 -29.02 -7.19
N LEU A 175 0.84 -27.99 -7.99
CA LEU A 175 2.21 -27.48 -8.23
C LEU A 175 2.86 -26.93 -6.96
N ASN A 176 2.08 -26.50 -6.00
CA ASN A 176 2.53 -25.95 -4.72
C ASN A 176 2.59 -27.01 -3.58
N GLY A 177 2.42 -28.28 -3.91
CA GLY A 177 2.42 -29.40 -2.95
C GLY A 177 1.02 -29.81 -2.48
N GLU A 178 0.96 -30.80 -1.58
CA GLU A 178 -0.33 -31.25 -1.01
C GLU A 178 -0.94 -30.17 -0.13
N TRP A 179 -1.96 -29.47 -0.64
CA TRP A 179 -2.70 -28.43 0.11
C TRP A 179 -3.87 -28.99 0.93
N ARG A 180 -4.28 -30.26 0.68
CA ARG A 180 -5.33 -30.99 1.40
C ARG A 180 -4.87 -31.64 2.69
#